data_7bae0638bf507a69d26ecc16af4b7d31
#
_entry.id   7bae0638bf507a69d26ecc16af4b7d31
#
_cell.length_a   1.000
_cell.length_b   1.000
_cell.length_c   1.000
_cell.angle_alpha   90.00
_cell.angle_beta   90.00
_cell.angle_gamma   90.00
#
_symmetry.space_group_name_H-M   'P 1'
#
loop_
_entity.id
_entity.type
_entity.pdbx_description
1 polymer ?
#
loop_
_entity_poly.entity_id
_entity_poly.type
_entity_poly.pdbx_seq_one_letter_code
_entity_poly.pdbx_strand_id
1 'polypeptide(L)'
;MKILKNIISEYTISIILVFLLIFTGCSKCDSSKYSYVPPEHINDGFEVGSLEDVNIDPVLLEKAVDKINCGKYDEVHSMIVFKDNKLVFEEYFQGHRYKWDGANHHGEWISWDRSTPHGVKSVSKSITSICVGIAIDKGFIESVHQSIFDYLPDHQHLKTNDKEKITIEHLLTMTSGLEWADLGNESND
;
A
#
# COMPACT_ATOMS: atom_id res chain seq x y z
N MET A 1 -14.48 62.43 19.81
CA MET A 1 -13.12 61.90 20.04
C MET A 1 -13.11 60.58 20.88
N LYS A 2 -13.96 60.40 21.89
CA LYS A 2 -14.06 59.11 22.65
C LYS A 2 -14.60 57.92 21.88
N ILE A 3 -15.61 58.11 20.99
CA ILE A 3 -16.25 57.05 20.22
C ILE A 3 -15.29 56.43 19.22
N LEU A 4 -14.45 57.25 18.56
CA LEU A 4 -13.47 56.77 17.57
C LEU A 4 -12.35 55.92 18.21
N LYS A 5 -11.96 56.22 19.45
CA LYS A 5 -10.96 55.43 20.20
C LYS A 5 -11.48 54.03 20.58
N ASN A 6 -12.77 53.94 20.93
CA ASN A 6 -13.37 52.62 21.27
C ASN A 6 -13.49 51.72 20.04
N ILE A 7 -13.89 52.28 18.88
CA ILE A 7 -14.00 51.52 17.65
C ILE A 7 -12.62 50.97 17.20
N ILE A 8 -11.58 51.82 17.26
CA ILE A 8 -10.21 51.37 16.89
C ILE A 8 -9.71 50.30 17.87
N SER A 9 -10.04 50.40 19.18
CA SER A 9 -9.66 49.41 20.17
C SER A 9 -10.32 48.04 19.93
N GLU A 10 -11.59 47.98 19.54
CA GLU A 10 -12.29 46.73 19.25
C GLU A 10 -11.76 46.05 18.00
N TYR A 11 -11.48 46.81 16.93
CA TYR A 11 -10.89 46.23 15.69
C TYR A 11 -9.46 45.75 15.91
N THR A 12 -8.64 46.45 16.72
CA THR A 12 -7.28 45.99 17.07
C THR A 12 -7.30 44.72 17.90
N ILE A 13 -8.21 44.57 18.85
CA ILE A 13 -8.37 43.35 19.66
C ILE A 13 -8.84 42.20 18.78
N SER A 14 -9.81 42.41 17.86
CA SER A 14 -10.28 41.38 16.92
C SER A 14 -9.18 40.93 15.99
N ILE A 15 -8.37 41.83 15.44
CA ILE A 15 -7.24 41.47 14.53
C ILE A 15 -6.16 40.71 15.29
N ILE A 16 -5.86 41.06 16.52
CA ILE A 16 -4.90 40.34 17.37
C ILE A 16 -5.43 38.93 17.69
N LEU A 17 -6.73 38.75 17.96
CA LEU A 17 -7.33 37.46 18.23
C LEU A 17 -7.30 36.57 16.99
N VAL A 18 -7.56 37.11 15.80
CA VAL A 18 -7.47 36.39 14.53
C VAL A 18 -6.02 35.98 14.21
N PHE A 19 -5.04 36.87 14.51
CA PHE A 19 -3.62 36.54 14.34
C PHE A 19 -3.14 35.47 15.32
N LEU A 20 -3.65 35.45 16.55
CA LEU A 20 -3.33 34.40 17.53
C LEU A 20 -3.88 33.02 17.14
N LEU A 21 -5.03 32.98 16.45
CA LEU A 21 -5.62 31.74 15.95
C LEU A 21 -4.85 31.12 14.75
N ILE A 22 -4.09 31.94 14.01
CA ILE A 22 -3.31 31.46 12.86
C ILE A 22 -2.00 30.80 13.30
N PHE A 23 -1.48 31.09 14.48
CA PHE A 23 -0.23 30.53 14.98
C PHE A 23 -0.36 29.22 15.77
N THR A 24 -1.57 28.72 16.03
CA THR A 24 -1.78 27.46 16.76
C THR A 24 -1.75 26.22 15.85
N GLY A 25 -1.43 26.37 14.56
CA GLY A 25 -1.51 25.32 13.54
C GLY A 25 -0.23 24.53 13.28
N CYS A 26 0.80 24.63 14.11
CA CYS A 26 1.98 23.76 13.99
C CYS A 26 1.99 22.78 15.17
N SER A 27 1.18 21.73 15.12
CA SER A 27 1.37 20.58 16.00
C SER A 27 2.74 19.98 15.66
N LYS A 28 3.77 20.33 16.46
CA LYS A 28 4.97 19.51 16.49
C LYS A 28 4.50 18.12 16.83
N CYS A 29 4.79 17.19 15.96
CA CYS A 29 4.62 15.79 16.25
C CYS A 29 5.44 15.46 17.51
N ASP A 30 4.75 15.35 18.62
CA ASP A 30 5.29 14.98 19.94
C ASP A 30 5.04 13.47 20.17
N SER A 31 5.20 12.67 19.11
CA SER A 31 5.20 11.24 19.24
C SER A 31 6.47 10.82 20.02
N SER A 32 6.31 9.95 20.99
CA SER A 32 7.45 9.28 21.60
C SER A 32 8.32 8.73 20.46
N LYS A 33 9.59 9.09 20.49
CA LYS A 33 10.53 8.66 19.47
C LYS A 33 10.54 7.13 19.41
N TYR A 34 10.25 6.57 18.23
CA TYR A 34 10.27 5.14 18.02
C TYR A 34 11.70 4.61 18.24
N SER A 35 11.81 3.46 18.87
CA SER A 35 13.05 2.71 19.02
C SER A 35 12.86 1.32 18.47
N TYR A 36 13.75 0.92 17.59
CA TYR A 36 13.70 -0.38 16.93
C TYR A 36 13.72 -1.53 17.94
N VAL A 37 12.86 -2.51 17.70
CA VAL A 37 12.82 -3.80 18.37
C VAL A 37 12.78 -4.89 17.29
N PRO A 38 13.60 -5.97 17.39
CA PRO A 38 13.50 -7.07 16.44
C PRO A 38 12.09 -7.68 16.39
N PRO A 39 11.65 -8.17 15.21
CA PRO A 39 10.36 -8.83 15.08
C PRO A 39 10.21 -10.04 16.00
N GLU A 40 8.97 -10.34 16.39
CA GLU A 40 8.65 -11.52 17.19
C GLU A 40 8.73 -12.79 16.33
N HIS A 41 9.34 -13.85 16.87
CA HIS A 41 9.33 -15.16 16.25
C HIS A 41 8.01 -15.89 16.54
N ILE A 42 7.18 -16.12 15.51
CA ILE A 42 5.83 -16.71 15.64
C ILE A 42 5.69 -18.09 15.00
N ASN A 43 6.79 -18.71 14.61
CA ASN A 43 6.81 -20.06 14.04
C ASN A 43 6.00 -20.22 12.75
N ASP A 44 6.02 -19.19 11.89
CA ASP A 44 5.36 -19.12 10.59
C ASP A 44 6.26 -19.58 9.41
N GLY A 45 7.44 -20.10 9.73
CA GLY A 45 8.43 -20.59 8.78
C GLY A 45 9.49 -19.57 8.40
N PHE A 46 9.40 -18.33 8.87
CA PHE A 46 10.47 -17.34 8.69
C PHE A 46 11.44 -17.34 9.87
N GLU A 47 12.73 -17.29 9.56
CA GLU A 47 13.72 -16.95 10.56
C GLU A 47 13.64 -15.45 10.88
N VAL A 48 13.78 -15.11 12.14
CA VAL A 48 13.81 -13.74 12.64
C VAL A 48 15.24 -13.38 13.01
N GLY A 49 15.62 -12.14 12.73
CA GLY A 49 16.90 -11.57 13.12
C GLY A 49 16.79 -10.09 13.49
N SER A 50 17.90 -9.51 13.84
CA SER A 50 18.01 -8.07 14.06
C SER A 50 18.49 -7.35 12.80
N LEU A 51 18.30 -6.02 12.74
CA LEU A 51 18.88 -5.18 11.70
C LEU A 51 20.42 -5.23 11.72
N GLU A 52 21.02 -5.39 12.91
CA GLU A 52 22.46 -5.53 13.08
C GLU A 52 23.01 -6.81 12.44
N ASP A 53 22.29 -7.95 12.57
CA ASP A 53 22.67 -9.23 11.96
C ASP A 53 22.85 -9.14 10.44
N VAL A 54 22.16 -8.21 9.81
CA VAL A 54 22.14 -8.03 8.35
C VAL A 54 22.80 -6.71 7.90
N ASN A 55 23.55 -6.06 8.80
CA ASN A 55 24.26 -4.80 8.57
C ASN A 55 23.34 -3.65 8.08
N ILE A 56 22.18 -3.48 8.71
CA ILE A 56 21.29 -2.34 8.49
C ILE A 56 21.33 -1.44 9.73
N ASP A 57 21.64 -0.15 9.51
CA ASP A 57 21.53 0.88 10.54
C ASP A 57 20.04 1.20 10.81
N PRO A 58 19.52 1.04 12.04
CA PRO A 58 18.11 1.28 12.36
C PRO A 58 17.68 2.73 12.22
N VAL A 59 18.60 3.70 12.27
CA VAL A 59 18.31 5.14 12.36
C VAL A 59 17.39 5.64 11.25
N LEU A 60 17.53 5.15 10.02
CA LEU A 60 16.66 5.57 8.90
C LEU A 60 15.27 4.98 9.00
N LEU A 61 15.15 3.72 9.44
CA LEU A 61 13.88 3.04 9.64
C LEU A 61 13.12 3.65 10.82
N GLU A 62 13.80 3.92 11.93
CA GLU A 62 13.23 4.62 13.09
C GLU A 62 12.66 5.98 12.70
N LYS A 63 13.42 6.78 11.93
CA LYS A 63 12.94 8.05 11.40
C LYS A 63 11.75 7.91 10.45
N ALA A 64 11.69 6.82 9.69
CA ALA A 64 10.56 6.55 8.81
C ALA A 64 9.30 6.26 9.63
N VAL A 65 9.41 5.41 10.66
CA VAL A 65 8.31 5.11 11.60
C VAL A 65 7.80 6.37 12.29
N ASP A 66 8.71 7.20 12.83
CA ASP A 66 8.34 8.48 13.45
C ASP A 66 7.54 9.37 12.50
N LYS A 67 7.96 9.45 11.23
CA LYS A 67 7.27 10.25 10.21
C LYS A 67 5.91 9.69 9.84
N ILE A 68 5.77 8.35 9.76
CA ILE A 68 4.48 7.70 9.50
C ILE A 68 3.53 7.98 10.67
N ASN A 69 3.98 7.76 11.90
CA ASN A 69 3.20 8.00 13.11
C ASN A 69 2.80 9.49 13.26
N CYS A 70 3.59 10.39 12.66
CA CYS A 70 3.27 11.83 12.60
C CYS A 70 2.32 12.19 11.46
N GLY A 71 1.80 11.23 10.70
CA GLY A 71 0.93 11.50 9.57
C GLY A 71 1.62 12.23 8.40
N LYS A 72 2.95 12.10 8.29
CA LYS A 72 3.68 12.70 7.17
C LYS A 72 3.53 11.89 5.87
N TYR A 73 3.23 10.62 5.99
CA TYR A 73 2.93 9.71 4.89
C TYR A 73 1.54 9.12 5.13
N ASP A 74 0.67 9.31 4.16
CA ASP A 74 -0.69 8.80 4.23
C ASP A 74 -0.73 7.32 3.84
N GLU A 75 -1.62 6.57 4.48
CA GLU A 75 -1.99 5.19 4.12
C GLU A 75 -0.82 4.19 4.06
N VAL A 76 0.15 4.35 4.93
CA VAL A 76 1.16 3.32 5.19
C VAL A 76 0.61 2.38 6.26
N HIS A 77 0.29 1.15 5.90
CA HIS A 77 -0.33 0.18 6.81
C HIS A 77 0.68 -0.75 7.48
N SER A 78 1.76 -1.05 6.80
CA SER A 78 2.87 -1.85 7.35
C SER A 78 4.19 -1.53 6.68
N MET A 79 5.28 -1.81 7.36
CA MET A 79 6.62 -1.77 6.82
C MET A 79 7.38 -3.01 7.26
N ILE A 80 7.81 -3.82 6.29
CA ILE A 80 8.46 -5.11 6.52
C ILE A 80 9.77 -5.14 5.75
N VAL A 81 10.86 -5.58 6.41
CA VAL A 81 12.15 -5.82 5.76
C VAL A 81 12.55 -7.27 5.96
N PHE A 82 12.78 -7.94 4.83
CA PHE A 82 13.31 -9.29 4.77
C PHE A 82 14.68 -9.26 4.07
N LYS A 83 15.71 -9.68 4.76
CA LYS A 83 17.09 -9.68 4.23
C LYS A 83 17.89 -10.87 4.77
N ASP A 84 18.76 -11.42 3.92
CA ASP A 84 19.62 -12.55 4.23
C ASP A 84 18.84 -13.73 4.84
N ASN A 85 17.66 -14.00 4.25
CA ASN A 85 16.72 -15.04 4.67
C ASN A 85 16.11 -14.85 6.07
N LYS A 86 16.13 -13.65 6.62
CA LYS A 86 15.57 -13.30 7.92
C LYS A 86 14.58 -12.15 7.82
N LEU A 87 13.50 -12.24 8.58
CA LEU A 87 12.62 -11.12 8.88
C LEU A 87 13.31 -10.26 9.94
N VAL A 88 13.71 -9.04 9.59
CA VAL A 88 14.52 -8.18 10.44
C VAL A 88 13.84 -6.87 10.84
N PHE A 89 12.69 -6.57 10.24
CA PHE A 89 11.90 -5.39 10.60
C PHE A 89 10.43 -5.66 10.26
N GLU A 90 9.54 -5.36 11.19
CA GLU A 90 8.11 -5.55 11.03
C GLU A 90 7.35 -4.56 11.92
N GLU A 91 6.69 -3.60 11.28
CA GLU A 91 5.88 -2.58 11.94
C GLU A 91 4.55 -2.40 11.25
N TYR A 92 3.52 -2.13 12.02
CA TYR A 92 2.16 -1.89 11.58
C TYR A 92 1.66 -0.54 12.08
N PHE A 93 0.83 0.11 11.26
CA PHE A 93 0.38 1.48 11.50
C PHE A 93 -1.15 1.56 11.51
N GLN A 94 -1.65 2.73 11.81
CA GLN A 94 -3.07 3.03 11.63
C GLN A 94 -3.33 3.55 10.23
N GLY A 95 -4.50 3.22 9.69
CA GLY A 95 -4.90 3.68 8.36
C GLY A 95 -6.30 3.19 8.01
N HIS A 96 -6.82 3.65 6.88
CA HIS A 96 -8.16 3.27 6.43
C HIS A 96 -8.16 1.89 5.79
N ARG A 97 -9.21 1.13 6.03
CA ARG A 97 -9.55 0.01 5.15
C ARG A 97 -9.93 0.54 3.78
N TYR A 98 -9.55 -0.19 2.72
CA TYR A 98 -10.01 0.15 1.39
C TYR A 98 -11.53 -0.03 1.28
N LYS A 99 -12.23 1.00 0.77
CA LYS A 99 -13.65 0.95 0.48
C LYS A 99 -13.89 1.53 -0.91
N TRP A 100 -14.41 0.71 -1.83
CA TRP A 100 -14.57 1.06 -3.24
C TRP A 100 -15.37 2.35 -3.46
N ASP A 101 -16.51 2.48 -2.76
CA ASP A 101 -17.45 3.59 -2.85
C ASP A 101 -17.21 4.70 -1.81
N GLY A 102 -16.14 4.62 -1.04
CA GLY A 102 -15.76 5.63 -0.07
C GLY A 102 -15.03 6.81 -0.72
N ALA A 103 -15.21 8.01 -0.17
CA ALA A 103 -14.42 9.17 -0.57
C ALA A 103 -12.92 8.84 -0.42
N ASN A 104 -12.11 9.08 -1.46
CA ASN A 104 -10.71 8.67 -1.55
C ASN A 104 -10.48 7.15 -1.33
N HIS A 105 -11.51 6.33 -1.52
CA HIS A 105 -11.52 4.90 -1.19
C HIS A 105 -11.26 4.60 0.30
N HIS A 106 -11.52 5.56 1.18
CA HIS A 106 -11.34 5.39 2.62
C HIS A 106 -12.58 4.74 3.25
N GLY A 107 -12.37 3.60 3.91
CA GLY A 107 -13.33 2.94 4.78
C GLY A 107 -13.06 3.27 6.24
N GLU A 108 -13.25 2.28 7.10
CA GLU A 108 -13.00 2.40 8.54
C GLU A 108 -11.51 2.66 8.83
N TRP A 109 -11.23 3.57 9.76
CA TRP A 109 -9.90 3.79 10.31
C TRP A 109 -9.59 2.73 11.37
N ILE A 110 -8.55 1.95 11.18
CA ILE A 110 -8.19 0.84 12.06
C ILE A 110 -6.69 0.84 12.40
N SER A 111 -6.34 0.11 13.45
CA SER A 111 -4.95 -0.32 13.67
C SER A 111 -4.71 -1.59 12.85
N TRP A 112 -3.76 -1.54 11.95
CA TRP A 112 -3.34 -2.71 11.18
C TRP A 112 -2.44 -3.60 12.03
N ASP A 113 -2.49 -4.88 11.78
CA ASP A 113 -1.63 -5.89 12.39
C ASP A 113 -1.38 -7.04 11.41
N ARG A 114 -0.56 -8.00 11.84
CA ARG A 114 -0.20 -9.20 11.07
C ARG A 114 -1.40 -10.06 10.66
N SER A 115 -2.46 -10.06 11.45
CA SER A 115 -3.65 -10.88 11.26
C SER A 115 -4.73 -10.18 10.42
N THR A 116 -4.62 -8.89 10.22
CA THR A 116 -5.61 -8.09 9.51
C THR A 116 -5.49 -8.31 7.99
N PRO A 117 -6.52 -8.88 7.32
CA PRO A 117 -6.50 -9.07 5.88
C PRO A 117 -6.33 -7.77 5.12
N HIS A 118 -5.35 -7.71 4.22
CA HIS A 118 -5.03 -6.56 3.39
C HIS A 118 -5.24 -6.85 1.91
N GLY A 119 -5.84 -5.91 1.18
CA GLY A 119 -5.98 -6.01 -0.27
C GLY A 119 -4.64 -5.81 -0.96
N VAL A 120 -4.07 -6.88 -1.50
CA VAL A 120 -2.75 -6.85 -2.13
C VAL A 120 -2.75 -6.40 -3.60
N LYS A 121 -3.92 -6.12 -4.16
CA LYS A 121 -4.09 -5.62 -5.53
C LYS A 121 -3.18 -6.34 -6.55
N SER A 122 -2.35 -5.62 -7.28
CA SER A 122 -1.48 -6.19 -8.33
C SER A 122 -0.36 -7.09 -7.82
N VAL A 123 -0.07 -7.13 -6.53
CA VAL A 123 0.85 -8.15 -5.97
C VAL A 123 0.32 -9.56 -6.22
N SER A 124 -1.02 -9.73 -6.33
CA SER A 124 -1.64 -11.01 -6.72
C SER A 124 -1.14 -11.55 -8.06
N LYS A 125 -0.70 -10.68 -8.98
CA LYS A 125 -0.12 -11.11 -10.26
C LYS A 125 1.21 -11.85 -10.07
N SER A 126 2.02 -11.43 -9.08
CA SER A 126 3.26 -12.13 -8.72
C SER A 126 2.97 -13.51 -8.16
N ILE A 127 1.94 -13.63 -7.32
CA ILE A 127 1.49 -14.95 -6.82
C ILE A 127 1.00 -15.84 -7.96
N THR A 128 0.21 -15.28 -8.88
CA THR A 128 -0.25 -16.01 -10.08
C THR A 128 0.94 -16.51 -10.92
N SER A 129 1.95 -15.67 -11.12
CA SER A 129 3.17 -16.06 -11.85
C SER A 129 3.90 -17.22 -11.16
N ILE A 130 4.03 -17.20 -9.85
CA ILE A 130 4.62 -18.29 -9.06
C ILE A 130 3.77 -19.58 -9.23
N CYS A 131 2.44 -19.48 -9.17
CA CYS A 131 1.55 -20.61 -9.37
C CYS A 131 1.69 -21.22 -10.77
N VAL A 132 1.86 -20.40 -11.81
CA VAL A 132 2.16 -20.89 -13.18
C VAL A 132 3.50 -21.60 -13.21
N GLY A 133 4.53 -21.08 -12.56
CA GLY A 133 5.83 -21.75 -12.44
C GLY A 133 5.73 -23.13 -11.77
N ILE A 134 4.96 -23.22 -10.68
CA ILE A 134 4.69 -24.50 -9.99
C ILE A 134 3.91 -25.47 -10.92
N ALA A 135 2.95 -24.97 -11.69
CA ALA A 135 2.19 -25.79 -12.62
C ALA A 135 3.08 -26.36 -13.74
N ILE A 136 4.06 -25.60 -14.21
CA ILE A 136 5.08 -26.06 -15.17
C ILE A 136 5.97 -27.14 -14.53
N ASP A 137 6.50 -26.86 -13.34
CA ASP A 137 7.36 -27.81 -12.62
C ASP A 137 6.65 -29.15 -12.36
N LYS A 138 5.36 -29.13 -12.11
CA LYS A 138 4.52 -30.32 -11.91
C LYS A 138 3.99 -30.96 -13.21
N GLY A 139 4.29 -30.40 -14.38
CA GLY A 139 3.87 -30.90 -15.67
C GLY A 139 2.39 -30.67 -16.02
N PHE A 140 1.68 -29.79 -15.29
CA PHE A 140 0.32 -29.39 -15.66
C PHE A 140 0.30 -28.38 -16.82
N ILE A 141 1.37 -27.63 -16.96
CA ILE A 141 1.64 -26.72 -18.07
C ILE A 141 2.98 -27.14 -18.67
N GLU A 142 3.06 -27.30 -19.98
CA GLU A 142 4.31 -27.73 -20.66
C GLU A 142 5.30 -26.56 -20.75
N SER A 143 4.79 -25.36 -21.13
CA SER A 143 5.60 -24.16 -21.22
C SER A 143 4.73 -22.91 -21.24
N VAL A 144 5.34 -21.75 -21.00
CA VAL A 144 4.67 -20.44 -21.11
C VAL A 144 4.28 -20.09 -22.56
N HIS A 145 4.82 -20.79 -23.55
CA HIS A 145 4.53 -20.54 -24.97
C HIS A 145 3.27 -21.25 -25.47
N GLN A 146 2.62 -22.07 -24.63
CA GLN A 146 1.34 -22.70 -24.99
C GLN A 146 0.22 -21.66 -25.08
N SER A 147 -0.75 -21.93 -25.95
CA SER A 147 -1.95 -21.10 -26.06
C SER A 147 -2.75 -21.15 -24.79
N ILE A 148 -3.28 -20.00 -24.38
CA ILE A 148 -4.21 -19.93 -23.22
C ILE A 148 -5.47 -20.77 -23.45
N PHE A 149 -5.87 -20.99 -24.70
CA PHE A 149 -7.05 -21.75 -25.05
C PHE A 149 -6.89 -23.27 -24.82
N ASP A 150 -5.66 -23.75 -24.64
CA ASP A 150 -5.42 -25.16 -24.26
C ASP A 150 -5.92 -25.43 -22.82
N TYR A 151 -6.08 -24.35 -22.00
CA TYR A 151 -6.53 -24.42 -20.63
C TYR A 151 -7.93 -23.81 -20.41
N LEU A 152 -8.60 -23.36 -21.45
CA LEU A 152 -9.91 -22.72 -21.43
C LEU A 152 -10.94 -23.47 -22.30
N PRO A 153 -11.30 -24.70 -21.93
CA PRO A 153 -12.18 -25.54 -22.76
C PRO A 153 -13.56 -24.91 -22.97
N ASP A 154 -14.11 -24.24 -21.95
CA ASP A 154 -15.43 -23.61 -22.02
C ASP A 154 -15.45 -22.30 -22.80
N HIS A 155 -14.27 -21.77 -23.16
CA HIS A 155 -14.09 -20.47 -23.79
C HIS A 155 -13.55 -20.53 -25.21
N GLN A 156 -13.64 -21.72 -25.87
CA GLN A 156 -13.14 -21.93 -27.26
C GLN A 156 -13.83 -20.99 -28.26
N HIS A 157 -15.06 -20.55 -27.99
CA HIS A 157 -15.76 -19.58 -28.84
C HIS A 157 -15.06 -18.20 -28.92
N LEU A 158 -14.18 -17.88 -27.97
CA LEU A 158 -13.36 -16.65 -27.96
C LEU A 158 -12.08 -16.81 -28.78
N LYS A 159 -11.72 -18.02 -29.20
CA LYS A 159 -10.54 -18.33 -30.02
C LYS A 159 -10.75 -17.88 -31.48
N THR A 160 -10.63 -16.57 -31.70
CA THR A 160 -10.86 -15.95 -33.00
C THR A 160 -9.70 -15.05 -33.42
N ASN A 161 -9.36 -15.03 -34.72
CA ASN A 161 -8.34 -14.14 -35.28
C ASN A 161 -7.02 -14.17 -34.47
N ASP A 162 -6.52 -12.98 -34.09
CA ASP A 162 -5.26 -12.89 -33.39
C ASP A 162 -5.31 -13.36 -31.93
N LYS A 163 -6.51 -13.54 -31.36
CA LYS A 163 -6.65 -14.05 -29.98
C LYS A 163 -6.13 -15.49 -29.86
N GLU A 164 -6.23 -16.31 -30.92
CA GLU A 164 -5.69 -17.68 -30.92
C GLU A 164 -4.18 -17.76 -30.68
N LYS A 165 -3.46 -16.63 -30.94
CA LYS A 165 -2.01 -16.52 -30.77
C LYS A 165 -1.60 -16.11 -29.36
N ILE A 166 -2.56 -15.82 -28.48
CA ILE A 166 -2.27 -15.42 -27.11
C ILE A 166 -1.75 -16.62 -26.34
N THR A 167 -0.55 -16.47 -25.78
CA THR A 167 0.11 -17.48 -24.94
C THR A 167 0.04 -17.09 -23.47
N ILE A 168 0.38 -18.06 -22.60
CA ILE A 168 0.57 -17.80 -21.16
C ILE A 168 1.61 -16.70 -20.93
N GLU A 169 2.71 -16.70 -21.72
CA GLU A 169 3.74 -15.65 -21.65
C GLU A 169 3.16 -14.27 -21.93
N HIS A 170 2.31 -14.11 -22.94
CA HIS A 170 1.67 -12.83 -23.23
C HIS A 170 0.82 -12.30 -22.05
N LEU A 171 0.17 -13.20 -21.30
CA LEU A 171 -0.56 -12.80 -20.09
C LEU A 171 0.38 -12.42 -18.95
N LEU A 172 1.43 -13.21 -18.70
CA LEU A 172 2.39 -12.96 -17.63
C LEU A 172 3.16 -11.65 -17.83
N THR A 173 3.45 -11.31 -19.08
CA THR A 173 4.18 -10.08 -19.45
C THR A 173 3.26 -8.89 -19.75
N MET A 174 1.94 -9.08 -19.65
CA MET A 174 0.93 -8.06 -19.95
C MET A 174 0.99 -7.53 -21.41
N THR A 175 1.36 -8.40 -22.36
CA THR A 175 1.51 -8.09 -23.78
C THR A 175 0.46 -8.77 -24.67
N SER A 176 -0.65 -9.22 -24.09
CA SER A 176 -1.70 -9.96 -24.81
C SER A 176 -2.42 -9.15 -25.90
N GLY A 177 -2.34 -7.82 -25.85
CA GLY A 177 -3.06 -6.94 -26.79
C GLY A 177 -4.58 -6.93 -26.59
N LEU A 178 -5.09 -7.54 -25.51
CA LEU A 178 -6.51 -7.46 -25.17
C LEU A 178 -6.84 -6.06 -24.69
N GLU A 179 -7.95 -5.54 -25.19
CA GLU A 179 -8.52 -4.30 -24.69
C GLU A 179 -9.05 -4.52 -23.26
N TRP A 180 -8.70 -3.62 -22.38
CA TRP A 180 -9.13 -3.62 -21.00
C TRP A 180 -9.83 -2.30 -20.68
N ALA A 181 -11.13 -2.36 -20.43
CA ALA A 181 -11.83 -1.23 -19.82
C ALA A 181 -11.52 -1.21 -18.33
N ASP A 182 -10.83 -0.18 -17.88
CA ASP A 182 -10.63 0.05 -16.45
C ASP A 182 -11.99 0.37 -15.82
N LEU A 183 -12.44 -0.47 -14.91
CA LEU A 183 -13.73 -0.29 -14.19
C LEU A 183 -13.82 1.05 -13.43
N GLY A 184 -12.72 1.82 -13.35
CA GLY A 184 -12.70 3.18 -12.80
C GLY A 184 -13.15 4.26 -13.79
N ASN A 185 -13.27 3.97 -15.08
CA ASN A 185 -13.63 4.93 -16.13
C ASN A 185 -15.07 4.79 -16.67
N GLU A 186 -15.90 3.93 -16.10
CA GLU A 186 -17.30 3.76 -16.52
C GLU A 186 -18.24 4.92 -16.14
N SER A 187 -17.73 6.09 -15.84
CA SER A 187 -18.58 7.22 -15.42
C SER A 187 -18.83 8.26 -16.52
N ASN A 188 -18.57 7.97 -17.79
CA ASN A 188 -18.73 8.95 -18.87
C ASN A 188 -19.38 8.41 -20.15
N ASP A 189 -20.44 7.58 -20.01
CA ASP A 189 -21.40 7.38 -21.11
C ASP A 189 -22.84 7.41 -20.58
#